data_b84a94a91699ce852a0bd3fa2d27523c
#
_entry.id   b84a94a91699ce852a0bd3fa2d27523c
#
_cell.length_a   1.000
_cell.length_b   1.000
_cell.length_c   1.000
_cell.angle_alpha   90.00
_cell.angle_beta   90.00
_cell.angle_gamma   90.00
#
_symmetry.space_group_name_H-M   'P 1'
#
loop_
_entity.id
_entity.type
_entity.pdbx_description
1 polymer ?
#
loop_
_entity_poly.entity_id
_entity_poly.type
_entity_poly.pdbx_seq_one_letter_code
_entity_poly.pdbx_strand_id
1 'polypeptide(L)'
;MPLQSKLALGLSCLIATAIAVLTLTPVPAPPLGSVAESDKIYHVVAFGVLAFPMAYLRPRWLMLAVPAYLAFGGLIEILQPFVGRDRSLGDWLADLIGLGIGVVIGLAAGRFVPFARPRMRR
;
A
#
# COMPACT_ATOMS: atom_id res chain seq x y z
N MET A 1 6.21 -4.97 -22.09
CA MET A 1 5.31 -4.52 -21.00
C MET A 1 5.00 -3.03 -21.19
N PRO A 2 3.75 -2.62 -21.17
CA PRO A 2 3.36 -1.21 -21.31
C PRO A 2 3.95 -0.35 -20.18
N LEU A 3 4.18 0.95 -20.45
CA LEU A 3 4.70 1.90 -19.48
C LEU A 3 3.90 1.92 -18.17
N GLN A 4 2.57 1.92 -18.27
CA GLN A 4 1.68 1.88 -17.11
C GLN A 4 1.94 0.67 -16.19
N SER A 5 2.21 -0.49 -16.78
CA SER A 5 2.53 -1.69 -15.99
C SER A 5 3.89 -1.58 -15.30
N LYS A 6 4.89 -1.04 -16.00
CA LYS A 6 6.20 -0.78 -15.42
C LYS A 6 6.13 0.20 -14.25
N LEU A 7 5.37 1.28 -14.44
CA LEU A 7 5.14 2.28 -13.40
C LEU A 7 4.38 1.70 -12.20
N ALA A 8 3.30 0.96 -12.46
CA ALA A 8 2.52 0.35 -11.39
C ALA A 8 3.36 -0.60 -10.55
N LEU A 9 4.12 -1.49 -11.18
CA LEU A 9 5.01 -2.43 -10.47
C LEU A 9 6.17 -1.71 -9.78
N GLY A 10 6.82 -0.78 -10.46
CA GLY A 10 7.94 -0.03 -9.89
C GLY A 10 7.53 0.78 -8.66
N LEU A 11 6.41 1.49 -8.73
CA LEU A 11 5.88 2.25 -7.60
C LEU A 11 5.42 1.34 -6.47
N SER A 12 4.77 0.21 -6.78
CA SER A 12 4.38 -0.77 -5.76
C SER A 12 5.60 -1.33 -5.03
N CYS A 13 6.65 -1.71 -5.75
CA CYS A 13 7.89 -2.21 -5.14
C CYS A 13 8.59 -1.15 -4.29
N LEU A 14 8.65 0.09 -4.77
CA LEU A 14 9.25 1.21 -4.04
C LEU A 14 8.49 1.50 -2.74
N ILE A 15 7.17 1.60 -2.82
CA ILE A 15 6.32 1.87 -1.66
C ILE A 15 6.36 0.70 -0.68
N ALA A 16 6.26 -0.54 -1.16
CA ALA A 16 6.36 -1.74 -0.32
C ALA A 16 7.71 -1.82 0.40
N THR A 17 8.80 -1.50 -0.26
CA THR A 17 10.13 -1.44 0.36
C THR A 17 10.18 -0.38 1.45
N ALA A 18 9.65 0.82 1.19
CA ALA A 18 9.57 1.88 2.19
C ALA A 18 8.73 1.45 3.41
N ILE A 19 7.58 0.82 3.18
CA ILE A 19 6.73 0.27 4.25
C ILE A 19 7.50 -0.76 5.07
N ALA A 20 8.17 -1.72 4.43
CA ALA A 20 8.94 -2.74 5.13
C ALA A 20 10.06 -2.13 5.98
N VAL A 21 10.79 -1.17 5.46
CA VAL A 21 11.86 -0.48 6.19
C VAL A 21 11.29 0.26 7.40
N LEU A 22 10.22 1.02 7.23
CA LEU A 22 9.64 1.80 8.33
C LEU A 22 8.97 0.95 9.40
N THR A 23 8.28 -0.13 9.00
CA THR A 23 7.54 -0.99 9.94
C THR A 23 8.42 -2.01 10.64
N LEU A 24 9.54 -2.41 10.05
CA LEU A 24 10.51 -3.35 10.62
C LEU A 24 11.72 -2.66 11.26
N THR A 25 11.73 -1.33 11.33
CA THR A 25 12.70 -0.57 12.10
C THR A 25 12.26 -0.53 13.57
N PRO A 26 13.17 -0.78 14.54
CA PRO A 26 12.81 -0.81 15.97
C PRO A 26 12.46 0.55 16.57
N VAL A 27 12.67 1.65 15.83
CA VAL A 27 12.32 3.00 16.28
C VAL A 27 10.84 3.25 16.06
N PRO A 28 10.06 3.60 17.11
CA PRO A 28 8.64 3.87 16.95
C PRO A 28 8.40 5.14 16.12
N ALA A 29 7.32 5.13 15.33
CA ALA A 29 6.86 6.30 14.60
C ALA A 29 6.39 7.41 15.56
N PRO A 30 6.41 8.70 15.13
CA PRO A 30 5.91 9.79 15.94
C PRO A 30 4.45 9.56 16.38
N PRO A 31 4.09 9.85 17.63
CA PRO A 31 2.74 9.61 18.12
C PRO A 31 1.71 10.56 17.50
N LEU A 32 0.54 10.03 17.10
CA LEU A 32 -0.63 10.77 16.61
C LEU A 32 -1.83 10.60 17.59
N GLY A 33 -1.56 10.23 18.82
CA GLY A 33 -2.52 9.85 19.85
C GLY A 33 -1.90 8.79 20.74
N SER A 34 -2.64 7.76 21.14
CA SER A 34 -2.05 6.57 21.76
C SER A 34 -1.14 5.83 20.79
N VAL A 35 -0.20 5.02 21.28
CA VAL A 35 0.72 4.22 20.44
C VAL A 35 -0.09 3.29 19.50
N ALA A 36 -1.11 2.62 20.03
CA ALA A 36 -1.95 1.71 19.26
C ALA A 36 -2.75 2.42 18.16
N GLU A 37 -3.29 3.61 18.44
CA GLU A 37 -4.00 4.42 17.44
C GLU A 37 -3.07 4.97 16.38
N SER A 38 -1.89 5.41 16.76
CA SER A 38 -0.86 5.89 15.84
C SER A 38 -0.45 4.80 14.84
N ASP A 39 -0.20 3.59 15.31
CA ASP A 39 0.17 2.47 14.45
C ASP A 39 -0.93 2.17 13.43
N LYS A 40 -2.19 2.14 13.83
CA LYS A 40 -3.31 1.91 12.91
C LYS A 40 -3.44 2.98 11.85
N ILE A 41 -3.29 4.26 12.21
CA ILE A 41 -3.34 5.38 11.26
C ILE A 41 -2.20 5.24 10.23
N TYR A 42 -0.98 4.94 10.67
CA TYR A 42 0.15 4.75 9.76
C TYR A 42 -0.07 3.56 8.81
N HIS A 43 -0.64 2.45 9.29
CA HIS A 43 -0.99 1.30 8.45
C HIS A 43 -2.04 1.65 7.40
N VAL A 44 -3.12 2.34 7.77
CA VAL A 44 -4.16 2.80 6.83
C VAL A 44 -3.56 3.68 5.74
N VAL A 45 -2.77 4.68 6.11
CA VAL A 45 -2.14 5.60 5.15
C VAL A 45 -1.16 4.86 4.24
N ALA A 46 -0.28 4.04 4.81
CA ALA A 46 0.76 3.32 4.07
C ALA A 46 0.15 2.38 3.03
N PHE A 47 -0.83 1.58 3.41
CA PHE A 47 -1.46 0.63 2.49
C PHE A 47 -2.43 1.29 1.52
N GLY A 48 -3.01 2.43 1.87
CA GLY A 48 -3.73 3.28 0.93
C GLY A 48 -2.83 3.82 -0.18
N VAL A 49 -1.66 4.34 0.20
CA VAL A 49 -0.63 4.79 -0.76
C VAL A 49 -0.12 3.63 -1.61
N LEU A 50 0.06 2.43 -1.03
CA LEU A 50 0.49 1.23 -1.77
C LEU A 50 -0.51 0.80 -2.84
N ALA A 51 -1.81 0.83 -2.52
CA ALA A 51 -2.87 0.39 -3.44
C ALA A 51 -3.15 1.38 -4.58
N PHE A 52 -2.93 2.67 -4.34
CA PHE A 52 -3.29 3.73 -5.28
C PHE A 52 -2.68 3.59 -6.67
N PRO A 53 -1.36 3.40 -6.85
CA PRO A 53 -0.77 3.30 -8.18
C PRO A 53 -1.33 2.15 -9.01
N MET A 54 -1.56 1.00 -8.38
CA MET A 54 -2.13 -0.16 -9.06
C MET A 54 -3.57 0.10 -9.49
N ALA A 55 -4.39 0.66 -8.60
CA ALA A 55 -5.77 1.00 -8.90
C ALA A 55 -5.89 2.06 -10.01
N TYR A 56 -4.99 3.04 -10.00
CA TYR A 56 -4.96 4.12 -11.00
C TYR A 56 -4.46 3.66 -12.36
N LEU A 57 -3.33 2.94 -12.39
CA LEU A 57 -2.62 2.61 -13.63
C LEU A 57 -3.04 1.27 -14.24
N ARG A 58 -3.36 0.28 -13.41
CA ARG A 58 -3.64 -1.10 -13.82
C ARG A 58 -4.80 -1.73 -13.02
N PRO A 59 -6.01 -1.17 -13.07
CA PRO A 59 -7.13 -1.65 -12.26
C PRO A 59 -7.46 -3.14 -12.46
N ARG A 60 -7.18 -3.69 -13.63
CA ARG A 60 -7.39 -5.13 -13.92
C ARG A 60 -6.49 -6.06 -13.10
N TRP A 61 -5.39 -5.53 -12.56
CA TRP A 61 -4.45 -6.31 -11.75
C TRP A 61 -4.82 -6.31 -10.25
N LEU A 62 -5.84 -5.55 -9.84
CA LEU A 62 -6.26 -5.46 -8.44
C LEU A 62 -6.66 -6.81 -7.85
N MET A 63 -7.24 -7.71 -8.65
CA MET A 63 -7.62 -9.06 -8.20
C MET A 63 -6.44 -9.88 -7.70
N LEU A 64 -5.22 -9.62 -8.23
CA LEU A 64 -3.98 -10.24 -7.78
C LEU A 64 -3.23 -9.34 -6.78
N ALA A 65 -3.22 -8.04 -7.02
CA ALA A 65 -2.45 -7.09 -6.24
C ALA A 65 -2.99 -6.94 -4.82
N VAL A 66 -4.29 -6.80 -4.63
CA VAL A 66 -4.88 -6.60 -3.30
C VAL A 66 -4.61 -7.77 -2.37
N PRO A 67 -4.86 -9.03 -2.75
CA PRO A 67 -4.47 -10.18 -1.93
C PRO A 67 -2.97 -10.24 -1.65
N ALA A 68 -2.12 -9.91 -2.63
CA ALA A 68 -0.68 -9.88 -2.45
C ALA A 68 -0.24 -8.81 -1.43
N TYR A 69 -0.83 -7.62 -1.49
CA TYR A 69 -0.55 -6.55 -0.53
C TYR A 69 -1.03 -6.91 0.87
N LEU A 70 -2.18 -7.55 0.98
CA LEU A 70 -2.71 -8.01 2.27
C LEU A 70 -1.82 -9.10 2.88
N ALA A 71 -1.34 -10.05 2.07
CA ALA A 71 -0.36 -11.05 2.49
C ALA A 71 0.96 -10.43 2.91
N PHE A 72 1.42 -9.40 2.21
CA PHE A 72 2.59 -8.61 2.57
C PHE A 72 2.42 -7.95 3.94
N GLY A 73 1.27 -7.33 4.22
CA GLY A 73 0.94 -6.77 5.53
C GLY A 73 0.94 -7.82 6.63
N GLY A 74 0.36 -9.00 6.35
CA GLY A 74 0.39 -10.14 7.28
C GLY A 74 1.82 -10.62 7.58
N LEU A 75 2.68 -10.67 6.57
CA LEU A 75 4.10 -11.00 6.75
C LEU A 75 4.82 -9.98 7.64
N ILE A 76 4.55 -8.70 7.45
CA ILE A 76 5.08 -7.64 8.32
C ILE A 76 4.69 -7.90 9.78
N GLU A 77 3.41 -8.18 10.04
CA GLU A 77 2.93 -8.45 11.39
C GLU A 77 3.61 -9.67 12.03
N ILE A 78 3.91 -10.69 11.24
CA ILE A 78 4.65 -11.88 11.70
C ILE A 78 6.11 -11.52 12.05
N LEU A 79 6.73 -10.62 11.30
CA LEU A 79 8.13 -10.24 11.47
C LEU A 79 8.35 -9.17 12.55
N GLN A 80 7.38 -8.34 12.86
CA GLN A 80 7.53 -7.22 13.81
C GLN A 80 8.01 -7.64 15.20
N PRO A 81 7.56 -8.76 15.81
CA PRO A 81 8.09 -9.18 17.10
C PRO A 81 9.60 -9.46 17.11
N PHE A 82 10.17 -9.86 15.97
CA PHE A 82 11.61 -10.14 15.86
C PHE A 82 12.48 -8.87 15.87
N VAL A 83 11.88 -7.71 15.65
CA VAL A 83 12.56 -6.40 15.69
C VAL A 83 12.10 -5.54 16.88
N GLY A 84 11.49 -6.17 17.88
CA GLY A 84 11.07 -5.50 19.12
C GLY A 84 9.79 -4.68 19.00
N ARG A 85 8.94 -5.01 18.03
CA ARG A 85 7.61 -4.40 17.84
C ARG A 85 6.50 -5.40 18.14
N ASP A 86 5.34 -4.90 18.54
CA ASP A 86 4.21 -5.76 18.86
C ASP A 86 3.46 -6.20 17.61
N ARG A 87 3.07 -7.47 17.58
CA ARG A 87 2.15 -7.99 16.57
C ARG A 87 0.72 -7.54 16.90
N SER A 88 -0.02 -7.09 15.90
CA SER A 88 -1.39 -6.62 16.08
C SER A 88 -2.29 -7.03 14.91
N LEU A 89 -3.31 -7.84 15.22
CA LEU A 89 -4.37 -8.14 14.25
C LEU A 89 -5.10 -6.87 13.81
N GLY A 90 -5.26 -5.90 14.73
CA GLY A 90 -5.85 -4.60 14.42
C GLY A 90 -5.08 -3.81 13.37
N ASP A 91 -3.74 -3.89 13.38
CA ASP A 91 -2.89 -3.24 12.40
C ASP A 91 -3.03 -3.91 11.02
N TRP A 92 -3.16 -5.22 10.98
CA TRP A 92 -3.44 -5.95 9.74
C TRP A 92 -4.84 -5.61 9.16
N LEU A 93 -5.85 -5.47 10.03
CA LEU A 93 -7.17 -4.98 9.60
C LEU A 93 -7.11 -3.52 9.13
N ALA A 94 -6.26 -2.70 9.72
CA ALA A 94 -6.00 -1.34 9.25
C ALA A 94 -5.36 -1.35 7.84
N ASP A 95 -4.49 -2.30 7.53
CA ASP A 95 -3.95 -2.50 6.19
C ASP A 95 -5.08 -2.75 5.18
N LEU A 96 -6.03 -3.63 5.52
CA LEU A 96 -7.20 -3.93 4.66
C LEU A 96 -8.05 -2.68 4.41
N ILE A 97 -8.32 -1.89 5.44
CA ILE A 97 -9.05 -0.62 5.31
C ILE A 97 -8.29 0.35 4.41
N GLY A 98 -6.99 0.49 4.62
CA GLY A 98 -6.12 1.33 3.80
C GLY A 98 -6.12 0.90 2.33
N LEU A 99 -5.99 -0.40 2.05
CA LEU A 99 -6.09 -0.95 0.70
C LEU A 99 -7.42 -0.57 0.04
N GLY A 100 -8.54 -0.73 0.74
CA GLY A 100 -9.86 -0.38 0.25
C GLY A 100 -9.98 1.11 -0.11
N ILE A 101 -9.51 1.99 0.76
CA ILE A 101 -9.50 3.44 0.53
C ILE A 101 -8.62 3.79 -0.67
N GLY A 102 -7.41 3.25 -0.75
CA GLY A 102 -6.48 3.48 -1.85
C GLY A 102 -7.03 3.01 -3.19
N VAL A 103 -7.72 1.86 -3.21
CA VAL A 103 -8.39 1.34 -4.40
C VAL A 103 -9.48 2.29 -4.87
N VAL A 104 -10.38 2.71 -3.96
CA VAL A 104 -11.48 3.62 -4.31
C VAL A 104 -10.95 4.94 -4.86
N ILE A 105 -9.97 5.54 -4.20
CA ILE A 105 -9.37 6.81 -4.64
C ILE A 105 -8.64 6.62 -5.98
N GLY A 106 -7.89 5.54 -6.15
CA GLY A 106 -7.15 5.25 -7.38
C GLY A 106 -8.08 5.02 -8.58
N LEU A 107 -9.16 4.28 -8.40
CA LEU A 107 -10.18 4.06 -9.43
C LEU A 107 -10.89 5.35 -9.80
N ALA A 108 -11.27 6.15 -8.80
CA ALA A 108 -11.91 7.45 -9.03
C ALA A 108 -10.96 8.40 -9.78
N ALA A 109 -9.70 8.50 -9.36
CA ALA A 109 -8.69 9.30 -10.04
C ALA A 109 -8.51 8.88 -11.50
N GLY A 110 -8.46 7.57 -11.78
CA GLY A 110 -8.34 7.04 -13.13
C GLY A 110 -9.54 7.35 -14.02
N ARG A 111 -10.72 7.52 -13.42
CA ARG A 111 -11.94 7.91 -14.13
C ARG A 111 -11.96 9.39 -14.51
N PHE A 112 -11.55 10.27 -13.59
CA PHE A 112 -11.63 11.72 -13.76
C PHE A 112 -10.37 12.34 -14.34
N VAL A 113 -9.21 11.74 -14.11
CA VAL A 113 -7.91 12.20 -14.60
C VAL A 113 -7.20 11.00 -15.25
N PRO A 114 -7.60 10.58 -16.43
CA PRO A 114 -7.01 9.40 -17.06
C PRO A 114 -5.54 9.62 -17.41
N PHE A 115 -4.72 8.60 -17.18
CA PHE A 115 -3.31 8.62 -17.57
C PHE A 115 -3.19 8.74 -19.09
N ALA A 116 -2.46 9.76 -19.55
CA ALA A 116 -2.25 10.00 -20.97
C ALA A 116 -1.52 8.81 -21.62
N ARG A 117 -2.19 8.12 -22.54
CA ARG A 117 -1.55 7.09 -23.36
C ARG A 117 -0.73 7.79 -24.44
N PRO A 118 0.55 7.46 -24.64
CA PRO A 118 1.28 7.93 -25.80
C PRO A 118 0.49 7.54 -27.05
N ARG A 119 0.09 8.53 -27.88
CA ARG A 119 -0.49 8.22 -29.18
C ARG A 119 0.60 7.49 -29.97
N MET A 120 0.39 6.21 -30.26
CA MET A 120 1.15 5.57 -31.29
C MET A 120 0.79 6.28 -32.60
N ARG A 121 1.74 7.07 -33.12
CA ARG A 121 1.64 7.54 -34.52
C ARG A 121 1.59 6.28 -35.39
N ARG A 122 0.47 6.12 -36.10
CA ARG A 122 0.36 5.15 -37.20
C ARG A 122 1.19 5.66 -38.37
#